data_89005fab3273489b7f777bacd3431ef9
#
_entry.id   89005fab3273489b7f777bacd3431ef9
#
_cell.length_a   1.000
_cell.length_b   1.000
_cell.length_c   1.000
_cell.angle_alpha   90.00
_cell.angle_beta   90.00
_cell.angle_gamma   90.00
#
_symmetry.space_group_name_H-M   'P 1'
#
loop_
_entity.id
_entity.type
_entity.pdbx_description
1 polymer ?
#
loop_
_entity_poly.entity_id
_entity_poly.type
_entity_poly.pdbx_seq_one_letter_code
_entity_poly.pdbx_strand_id
1 'polypeptide(L)'
;MKAVISNRIYLEVTEAYKEVLNKELTYTIPSFKPTDPPLVIKNMARIKSNLVSIPVGRTDLIPEDYEIVDKREYIPVELPEFKFDLRESQKEVYDAIEDNAIINAWVSWGKTFTGLAIAGKLGQKTLVVTHTVPLRNQWAKEVEKVYGFKPSIIGSGSMDLTGPVVIGNTQTLYRNIPAIRHAFGTIILDEMHHVSSPTFSKIIDSNYARYKIGLSGTIERKDGKHVVFRDYFGHNVFKPPKENFMMPSVHVLRSEIRFMDGARIPWANRVTKLANDNEYRHTIAMAAAAYAAKGHVVLVVSDRVHFLKACAELAGEDAICIT
;
A
#
# COMPACT_ATOMS: atom_id res chain seq x y z
N MET A 1 17.59 5.59 -31.45
CA MET A 1 16.12 5.65 -31.19
C MET A 1 15.88 6.47 -29.90
N LYS A 2 14.61 6.81 -29.57
CA LYS A 2 14.30 7.65 -28.41
C LYS A 2 13.44 6.90 -27.39
N ALA A 3 13.71 7.20 -26.12
CA ALA A 3 12.87 6.81 -24.98
C ALA A 3 12.38 8.06 -24.26
N VAL A 4 11.07 8.21 -24.09
CA VAL A 4 10.48 9.31 -23.32
C VAL A 4 9.95 8.75 -22.02
N ILE A 5 10.54 9.17 -20.89
CA ILE A 5 10.10 8.81 -19.55
C ILE A 5 9.13 9.90 -19.07
N SER A 6 7.90 9.50 -18.69
CA SER A 6 6.87 10.38 -18.15
C SER A 6 6.03 9.63 -17.11
N ASN A 7 4.70 9.64 -17.18
CA ASN A 7 3.87 8.73 -16.38
C ASN A 7 4.13 7.25 -16.69
N ARG A 8 4.50 6.97 -17.94
CA ARG A 8 5.01 5.69 -18.46
C ARG A 8 6.26 5.95 -19.29
N ILE A 9 6.94 4.90 -19.74
CA ILE A 9 8.06 5.00 -20.67
C ILE A 9 7.53 4.74 -22.08
N TYR A 10 7.76 5.65 -23.01
CA TYR A 10 7.41 5.53 -24.42
C TYR A 10 8.66 5.23 -25.23
N LEU A 11 8.69 4.11 -25.93
CA LEU A 11 9.83 3.59 -26.67
C LEU A 11 9.51 3.46 -28.15
N GLU A 12 10.41 3.98 -29.01
CA GLU A 12 10.48 3.59 -30.40
C GLU A 12 11.13 2.21 -30.50
N VAL A 13 10.48 1.23 -31.11
CA VAL A 13 10.97 -0.16 -31.09
C VAL A 13 10.85 -0.83 -32.46
N THR A 14 11.77 -1.78 -32.70
CA THR A 14 11.65 -2.75 -33.81
C THR A 14 10.60 -3.81 -33.48
N GLU A 15 10.08 -4.53 -34.50
CA GLU A 15 9.13 -5.62 -34.24
C GLU A 15 9.75 -6.73 -33.37
N ALA A 16 11.03 -7.07 -33.60
CA ALA A 16 11.71 -8.07 -32.78
C ALA A 16 11.79 -7.65 -31.29
N TYR A 17 12.12 -6.38 -31.02
CA TYR A 17 12.19 -5.90 -29.64
C TYR A 17 10.80 -5.77 -28.99
N LYS A 18 9.78 -5.48 -29.78
CA LYS A 18 8.39 -5.48 -29.32
C LYS A 18 7.95 -6.84 -28.78
N GLU A 19 8.38 -7.94 -29.41
CA GLU A 19 8.12 -9.29 -28.93
C GLU A 19 8.82 -9.57 -27.60
N VAL A 20 10.06 -9.12 -27.45
CA VAL A 20 10.80 -9.21 -26.16
C VAL A 20 10.04 -8.48 -25.06
N LEU A 21 9.65 -7.21 -25.29
CA LEU A 21 8.88 -6.42 -24.31
C LEU A 21 7.53 -7.05 -23.97
N ASN A 22 6.84 -7.61 -24.97
CA ASN A 22 5.56 -8.27 -24.73
C ASN A 22 5.73 -9.51 -23.85
N LYS A 23 6.80 -10.28 -24.02
CA LYS A 23 7.13 -11.44 -23.19
C LYS A 23 7.45 -11.02 -21.77
N GLU A 24 8.35 -10.04 -21.61
CA GLU A 24 8.80 -9.54 -20.30
C GLU A 24 7.70 -8.88 -19.47
N LEU A 25 6.72 -8.26 -20.13
CA LEU A 25 5.62 -7.51 -19.49
C LEU A 25 4.28 -8.25 -19.52
N THR A 26 4.29 -9.55 -19.84
CA THR A 26 3.14 -10.43 -19.75
C THR A 26 3.31 -11.41 -18.60
N TYR A 27 2.50 -11.26 -17.57
CA TYR A 27 2.53 -12.09 -16.36
C TYR A 27 1.35 -13.06 -16.37
N THR A 28 1.62 -14.35 -16.23
CA THR A 28 0.60 -15.38 -16.08
C THR A 28 0.55 -15.85 -14.63
N ILE A 29 -0.52 -15.57 -13.94
CA ILE A 29 -0.73 -15.89 -12.54
C ILE A 29 -1.71 -17.06 -12.43
N PRO A 30 -1.31 -18.21 -11.86
CA PRO A 30 -2.19 -19.36 -11.69
C PRO A 30 -3.43 -19.00 -10.86
N SER A 31 -4.58 -19.53 -11.22
CA SER A 31 -5.78 -19.40 -10.40
C SER A 31 -5.69 -20.30 -9.16
N PHE A 32 -6.28 -19.85 -8.05
CA PHE A 32 -6.44 -20.68 -6.84
C PHE A 32 -7.39 -21.87 -7.06
N LYS A 33 -8.32 -21.74 -7.98
CA LYS A 33 -9.23 -22.84 -8.33
C LYS A 33 -8.73 -23.49 -9.60
N PRO A 34 -8.49 -24.80 -9.62
CA PRO A 34 -8.01 -25.52 -10.80
C PRO A 34 -8.92 -25.36 -12.04
N THR A 35 -10.20 -25.08 -11.83
CA THR A 35 -11.20 -24.90 -12.89
C THR A 35 -11.19 -23.52 -13.52
N ASP A 36 -10.61 -22.52 -12.88
CA ASP A 36 -10.61 -21.15 -13.37
C ASP A 36 -9.35 -20.91 -14.23
N PRO A 37 -9.45 -20.16 -15.33
CA PRO A 37 -8.29 -19.85 -16.16
C PRO A 37 -7.28 -18.98 -15.38
N PRO A 38 -5.99 -19.03 -15.72
CA PRO A 38 -4.98 -18.17 -15.13
C PRO A 38 -5.26 -16.69 -15.45
N LEU A 39 -4.94 -15.82 -14.53
CA LEU A 39 -4.98 -14.37 -14.77
C LEU A 39 -3.76 -13.96 -15.60
N VAL A 40 -4.01 -13.35 -16.76
CA VAL A 40 -2.96 -12.79 -17.61
C VAL A 40 -2.97 -11.26 -17.49
N ILE A 41 -1.85 -10.69 -17.02
CA ILE A 41 -1.63 -9.23 -16.93
C ILE A 41 -0.66 -8.84 -18.02
N LYS A 42 -1.05 -7.88 -18.88
CA LYS A 42 -0.20 -7.31 -19.94
C LYS A 42 0.02 -5.83 -19.67
N ASN A 43 1.27 -5.47 -19.36
CA ASN A 43 1.64 -4.10 -18.99
C ASN A 43 2.30 -3.30 -20.12
N MET A 44 2.48 -3.89 -21.29
CA MET A 44 2.87 -3.17 -22.50
C MET A 44 1.62 -2.73 -23.28
N ALA A 45 1.58 -1.49 -23.76
CA ALA A 45 0.56 -1.01 -24.68
C ALA A 45 1.18 -0.55 -26.01
N ARG A 46 0.58 -0.94 -27.12
CA ARG A 46 0.94 -0.45 -28.46
C ARG A 46 0.29 0.92 -28.69
N ILE A 47 1.08 1.94 -29.00
CA ILE A 47 0.59 3.30 -29.29
C ILE A 47 0.52 3.52 -30.82
N LYS A 48 1.57 3.12 -31.53
CA LYS A 48 1.66 3.12 -33.00
C LYS A 48 2.41 1.87 -33.47
N SER A 49 2.63 1.72 -34.77
CA SER A 49 3.36 0.58 -35.33
C SER A 49 4.72 0.34 -34.70
N ASN A 50 5.50 1.41 -34.51
CA ASN A 50 6.85 1.39 -33.95
C ASN A 50 6.98 2.04 -32.57
N LEU A 51 5.88 2.44 -31.92
CA LEU A 51 5.87 3.09 -30.63
C LEU A 51 5.06 2.27 -29.62
N VAL A 52 5.67 1.91 -28.52
CA VAL A 52 5.04 1.22 -27.39
C VAL A 52 5.14 2.05 -26.11
N SER A 53 4.27 1.78 -25.16
CA SER A 53 4.44 2.26 -23.79
C SER A 53 4.61 1.11 -22.83
N ILE A 54 5.56 1.24 -21.90
CA ILE A 54 5.84 0.31 -20.81
C ILE A 54 5.76 1.02 -19.47
N PRO A 55 5.62 0.29 -18.36
CA PRO A 55 5.54 0.90 -17.03
C PRO A 55 6.82 1.70 -16.68
N VAL A 56 6.65 2.78 -15.93
CA VAL A 56 7.72 3.72 -15.58
C VAL A 56 8.82 3.12 -14.70
N GLY A 57 8.54 2.08 -13.94
CA GLY A 57 9.52 1.38 -13.12
C GLY A 57 10.46 0.46 -13.90
N ARG A 58 10.18 0.22 -15.21
CA ARG A 58 10.94 -0.70 -16.05
C ARG A 58 11.97 0.02 -16.94
N THR A 59 12.76 0.89 -16.31
CA THR A 59 13.89 1.57 -16.98
C THR A 59 14.97 0.59 -17.45
N ASP A 60 15.05 -0.58 -16.82
CA ASP A 60 15.88 -1.71 -17.21
C ASP A 60 15.61 -2.24 -18.65
N LEU A 61 14.44 -1.93 -19.20
CA LEU A 61 14.02 -2.30 -20.54
C LEU A 61 14.25 -1.17 -21.57
N ILE A 62 14.98 -0.13 -21.23
CA ILE A 62 15.43 0.88 -22.20
C ILE A 62 16.79 0.45 -22.72
N PRO A 63 16.98 0.21 -24.03
CA PRO A 63 18.29 -0.10 -24.57
C PRO A 63 19.31 1.04 -24.31
N GLU A 64 20.56 0.67 -24.05
CA GLU A 64 21.62 1.62 -23.66
C GLU A 64 21.91 2.69 -24.71
N ASP A 65 21.69 2.38 -26.00
CA ASP A 65 21.89 3.28 -27.12
C ASP A 65 20.78 4.28 -27.38
N TYR A 66 19.72 4.28 -26.54
CA TYR A 66 18.59 5.21 -26.69
C TYR A 66 18.89 6.57 -26.07
N GLU A 67 18.51 7.62 -26.81
CA GLU A 67 18.40 8.98 -26.27
C GLU A 67 17.22 9.03 -25.26
N ILE A 68 17.54 9.31 -24.01
CA ILE A 68 16.52 9.41 -22.94
C ILE A 68 16.05 10.86 -22.79
N VAL A 69 14.73 11.06 -22.89
CA VAL A 69 14.08 12.35 -22.61
C VAL A 69 13.18 12.18 -21.40
N ASP A 70 13.61 12.73 -20.26
CA ASP A 70 12.80 12.72 -19.03
C ASP A 70 11.80 13.88 -19.03
N LYS A 71 10.51 13.54 -18.96
CA LYS A 71 9.36 14.46 -18.89
C LYS A 71 8.53 14.26 -17.63
N ARG A 72 9.12 13.68 -16.59
CA ARG A 72 8.49 13.56 -15.29
C ARG A 72 8.46 14.93 -14.61
N GLU A 73 7.50 15.10 -13.71
CA GLU A 73 7.32 16.37 -13.00
C GLU A 73 8.30 16.51 -11.83
N TYR A 74 9.01 17.63 -11.83
CA TYR A 74 9.80 18.11 -10.72
C TYR A 74 9.08 19.33 -10.15
N ILE A 75 8.61 19.23 -8.90
CA ILE A 75 7.90 20.32 -8.23
C ILE A 75 8.59 20.57 -6.90
N PRO A 76 9.72 21.29 -6.89
CA PRO A 76 10.50 21.55 -5.69
C PRO A 76 9.67 22.31 -4.65
N VAL A 77 9.80 21.89 -3.40
CA VAL A 77 9.22 22.55 -2.23
C VAL A 77 10.23 22.54 -1.09
N GLU A 78 10.20 23.58 -0.27
CA GLU A 78 10.93 23.60 0.98
C GLU A 78 10.03 23.02 2.08
N LEU A 79 10.48 21.93 2.69
CA LEU A 79 9.87 21.39 3.91
C LEU A 79 10.66 21.90 5.12
N PRO A 80 9.98 22.17 6.26
CA PRO A 80 10.69 22.44 7.50
C PRO A 80 11.65 21.31 7.85
N GLU A 81 12.66 21.63 8.66
CA GLU A 81 13.61 20.61 9.15
C GLU A 81 12.86 19.44 9.82
N PHE A 82 13.30 18.24 9.54
CA PHE A 82 12.75 17.03 10.13
C PHE A 82 13.16 16.93 11.61
N LYS A 83 12.19 17.00 12.51
CA LYS A 83 12.41 17.23 13.96
C LYS A 83 13.00 16.06 14.75
N PHE A 84 13.24 14.93 14.12
CA PHE A 84 13.60 13.69 14.81
C PHE A 84 14.76 12.97 14.14
N ASP A 85 15.53 12.24 14.93
CA ASP A 85 16.57 11.36 14.41
C ASP A 85 15.99 10.06 13.87
N LEU A 86 16.58 9.61 12.76
CA LEU A 86 16.31 8.29 12.21
C LEU A 86 17.12 7.23 12.96
N ARG A 87 16.52 6.08 13.24
CA ARG A 87 17.26 4.92 13.72
C ARG A 87 18.23 4.44 12.64
N GLU A 88 19.26 3.68 13.02
CA GLU A 88 20.31 3.24 12.10
C GLU A 88 19.75 2.57 10.84
N SER A 89 18.87 1.56 10.98
CA SER A 89 18.25 0.89 9.85
C SER A 89 17.33 1.78 9.00
N GLN A 90 16.75 2.84 9.58
CA GLN A 90 15.98 3.83 8.83
C GLN A 90 16.91 4.77 8.06
N LYS A 91 18.03 5.15 8.68
CA LYS A 91 19.04 6.02 8.08
C LYS A 91 19.70 5.35 6.88
N GLU A 92 20.05 4.07 6.96
CA GLU A 92 20.58 3.29 5.84
C GLU A 92 19.64 3.35 4.62
N VAL A 93 18.35 3.13 4.83
CA VAL A 93 17.35 3.22 3.76
C VAL A 93 17.21 4.65 3.25
N TYR A 94 17.15 5.63 4.14
CA TYR A 94 17.07 7.05 3.80
C TYR A 94 18.25 7.49 2.95
N ASP A 95 19.49 7.15 3.35
CA ASP A 95 20.70 7.53 2.64
C ASP A 95 20.78 6.91 1.23
N ALA A 96 20.31 5.68 1.09
CA ALA A 96 20.37 4.91 -0.16
C ALA A 96 19.27 5.24 -1.19
N ILE A 97 18.20 5.94 -0.80
CA ILE A 97 17.12 6.28 -1.75
C ILE A 97 17.48 7.53 -2.56
N GLU A 98 17.62 7.35 -3.87
CA GLU A 98 17.89 8.41 -4.86
C GLU A 98 16.87 8.42 -6.01
N ASP A 99 16.07 7.34 -6.17
CA ASP A 99 15.07 7.17 -7.24
C ASP A 99 13.86 6.40 -6.72
N ASN A 100 13.03 5.90 -7.62
CA ASN A 100 11.91 5.04 -7.30
C ASN A 100 12.36 3.86 -6.43
N ALA A 101 11.58 3.53 -5.41
CA ALA A 101 11.95 2.48 -4.48
C ALA A 101 10.74 1.80 -3.82
N ILE A 102 10.95 0.59 -3.36
CA ILE A 102 10.06 -0.15 -2.47
C ILE A 102 10.73 -0.31 -1.12
N ILE A 103 10.05 0.08 -0.05
CA ILE A 103 10.46 -0.16 1.32
C ILE A 103 9.58 -1.26 1.90
N ASN A 104 10.15 -2.46 2.00
CA ASN A 104 9.49 -3.62 2.60
C ASN A 104 9.95 -3.78 4.04
N ALA A 105 9.29 -3.09 4.94
CA ALA A 105 9.65 -3.06 6.34
C ALA A 105 8.49 -3.53 7.23
N TRP A 106 8.83 -4.20 8.33
CA TRP A 106 7.88 -4.76 9.27
C TRP A 106 6.94 -3.72 9.88
N VAL A 107 5.85 -4.22 10.45
CA VAL A 107 4.98 -3.43 11.34
C VAL A 107 5.85 -2.87 12.47
N SER A 108 5.58 -1.61 12.86
CA SER A 108 6.33 -0.88 13.90
C SER A 108 7.78 -0.49 13.56
N TRP A 109 8.30 -0.79 12.36
CA TRP A 109 9.60 -0.26 11.91
C TRP A 109 9.58 1.26 11.68
N GLY A 110 8.41 1.86 11.51
CA GLY A 110 8.26 3.30 11.30
C GLY A 110 8.24 3.72 9.83
N LYS A 111 7.61 2.93 8.97
CA LYS A 111 7.46 3.21 7.52
C LYS A 111 6.93 4.62 7.23
N THR A 112 5.87 5.04 7.93
CA THR A 112 5.28 6.38 7.78
C THR A 112 6.28 7.47 8.10
N PHE A 113 6.98 7.34 9.21
CA PHE A 113 8.00 8.26 9.69
C PHE A 113 9.18 8.37 8.69
N THR A 114 9.73 7.22 8.27
CA THR A 114 10.83 7.17 7.29
C THR A 114 10.38 7.68 5.92
N GLY A 115 9.14 7.37 5.50
CA GLY A 115 8.57 7.89 4.25
C GLY A 115 8.48 9.43 4.24
N LEU A 116 8.14 10.05 5.36
CA LEU A 116 8.16 11.51 5.49
C LEU A 116 9.59 12.08 5.46
N ALA A 117 10.54 11.44 6.15
CA ALA A 117 11.95 11.85 6.05
C ALA A 117 12.46 11.81 4.61
N ILE A 118 12.13 10.76 3.86
CA ILE A 118 12.46 10.62 2.42
C ILE A 118 11.78 11.72 1.61
N ALA A 119 10.52 12.07 1.88
CA ALA A 119 9.84 13.19 1.22
C ALA A 119 10.62 14.50 1.42
N GLY A 120 11.12 14.74 2.64
CA GLY A 120 12.00 15.89 2.95
C GLY A 120 13.30 15.85 2.16
N LYS A 121 14.00 14.69 2.13
CA LYS A 121 15.24 14.51 1.36
C LYS A 121 15.04 14.79 -0.13
N LEU A 122 13.96 14.28 -0.72
CA LEU A 122 13.67 14.46 -2.14
C LEU A 122 13.25 15.90 -2.48
N GLY A 123 12.81 16.69 -1.50
CA GLY A 123 12.51 18.11 -1.65
C GLY A 123 11.45 18.42 -2.70
N GLN A 124 10.48 17.52 -2.91
CA GLN A 124 9.44 17.67 -3.92
C GLN A 124 8.06 17.71 -3.27
N LYS A 125 7.13 18.44 -3.87
CA LYS A 125 5.72 18.38 -3.47
C LYS A 125 5.24 16.94 -3.51
N THR A 126 4.80 16.44 -2.36
CA THR A 126 4.55 15.02 -2.14
C THR A 126 3.08 14.70 -2.02
N LEU A 127 2.61 13.70 -2.77
CA LEU A 127 1.31 13.06 -2.58
C LEU A 127 1.49 11.77 -1.80
N VAL A 128 0.80 11.64 -0.67
CA VAL A 128 0.67 10.38 0.05
C VAL A 128 -0.68 9.75 -0.29
N VAL A 129 -0.64 8.54 -0.84
CA VAL A 129 -1.83 7.75 -1.20
C VAL A 129 -2.10 6.73 -0.11
N THR A 130 -3.28 6.81 0.51
CA THR A 130 -3.71 5.90 1.57
C THR A 130 -4.95 5.11 1.17
N HIS A 131 -5.10 3.91 1.71
CA HIS A 131 -6.24 3.03 1.40
C HIS A 131 -7.50 3.42 2.18
N THR A 132 -7.38 3.86 3.43
CA THR A 132 -8.51 4.15 4.33
C THR A 132 -8.42 5.54 4.95
N VAL A 133 -9.57 6.05 5.41
CA VAL A 133 -9.64 7.33 6.13
C VAL A 133 -8.83 7.32 7.44
N PRO A 134 -8.87 6.27 8.28
CA PRO A 134 -8.02 6.21 9.47
C PRO A 134 -6.52 6.32 9.16
N LEU A 135 -6.02 5.62 8.12
CA LEU A 135 -4.62 5.73 7.68
C LEU A 135 -4.29 7.15 7.20
N ARG A 136 -5.18 7.79 6.42
CA ARG A 136 -5.02 9.18 6.01
C ARG A 136 -4.85 10.10 7.23
N ASN A 137 -5.72 9.94 8.22
CA ASN A 137 -5.68 10.76 9.44
C ASN A 137 -4.43 10.47 10.28
N GLN A 138 -3.95 9.23 10.30
CA GLN A 138 -2.68 8.86 10.94
C GLN A 138 -1.50 9.57 10.25
N TRP A 139 -1.42 9.52 8.93
CA TRP A 139 -0.41 10.23 8.15
C TRP A 139 -0.46 11.74 8.42
N ALA A 140 -1.66 12.33 8.48
CA ALA A 140 -1.82 13.77 8.77
C ALA A 140 -1.25 14.16 10.13
N LYS A 141 -1.53 13.37 11.18
CA LYS A 141 -0.96 13.56 12.51
C LYS A 141 0.56 13.42 12.51
N GLU A 142 1.09 12.47 11.74
CA GLU A 142 2.54 12.26 11.68
C GLU A 142 3.25 13.41 10.95
N VAL A 143 2.67 13.97 9.87
CA VAL A 143 3.18 15.20 9.21
C VAL A 143 3.22 16.37 10.20
N GLU A 144 2.14 16.60 10.95
CA GLU A 144 2.07 17.67 11.95
C GLU A 144 3.13 17.49 13.06
N LYS A 145 3.33 16.25 13.49
CA LYS A 145 4.34 15.90 14.49
C LYS A 145 5.77 16.14 14.01
N VAL A 146 6.13 15.66 12.80
CA VAL A 146 7.52 15.69 12.33
C VAL A 146 7.93 17.02 11.70
N TYR A 147 7.01 17.72 11.07
CA TYR A 147 7.28 18.99 10.38
C TYR A 147 6.66 20.21 11.05
N GLY A 148 5.63 20.04 11.90
CA GLY A 148 4.96 21.12 12.63
C GLY A 148 3.91 21.87 11.84
N PHE A 149 3.48 21.36 10.69
CA PHE A 149 2.37 21.96 9.90
C PHE A 149 1.31 20.90 9.57
N LYS A 150 0.08 21.37 9.30
CA LYS A 150 -1.02 20.49 8.87
C LYS A 150 -0.94 20.26 7.36
N PRO A 151 -0.90 18.99 6.91
CA PRO A 151 -0.90 18.69 5.47
C PRO A 151 -2.24 19.05 4.82
N SER A 152 -2.21 19.27 3.51
CA SER A 152 -3.41 19.36 2.69
C SER A 152 -4.08 18.00 2.53
N ILE A 153 -5.42 17.98 2.47
CA ILE A 153 -6.20 16.75 2.42
C ILE A 153 -7.05 16.67 1.16
N ILE A 154 -6.99 15.51 0.49
CA ILE A 154 -7.93 15.14 -0.58
C ILE A 154 -8.85 14.04 -0.04
N GLY A 155 -10.12 14.37 0.14
CA GLY A 155 -11.14 13.47 0.66
C GLY A 155 -12.07 14.14 1.67
N SER A 156 -13.15 13.47 2.03
CA SER A 156 -14.18 14.02 2.95
C SER A 156 -14.73 15.39 2.52
N GLY A 157 -14.95 15.57 1.21
CA GLY A 157 -15.44 16.85 0.65
C GLY A 157 -14.35 17.89 0.36
N SER A 158 -13.10 17.67 0.74
CA SER A 158 -11.98 18.57 0.46
C SER A 158 -11.19 18.12 -0.77
N MET A 159 -10.71 19.10 -1.54
CA MET A 159 -9.78 18.93 -2.67
C MET A 159 -8.66 19.97 -2.55
N ASP A 160 -7.91 19.92 -1.47
CA ASP A 160 -6.82 20.85 -1.22
C ASP A 160 -5.49 20.30 -1.77
N LEU A 161 -4.92 21.03 -2.72
CA LEU A 161 -3.64 20.74 -3.38
C LEU A 161 -2.54 21.75 -3.01
N THR A 162 -2.78 22.67 -2.09
CA THR A 162 -1.89 23.83 -1.88
C THR A 162 -0.64 23.52 -1.10
N GLY A 163 -0.71 22.63 -0.11
CA GLY A 163 0.42 22.33 0.77
C GLY A 163 1.56 21.55 0.11
N PRO A 164 2.74 21.55 0.72
CA PRO A 164 3.91 20.80 0.23
C PRO A 164 3.74 19.29 0.39
N VAL A 165 2.95 18.84 1.38
CA VAL A 165 2.53 17.46 1.57
C VAL A 165 1.01 17.40 1.49
N VAL A 166 0.51 16.56 0.60
CA VAL A 166 -0.91 16.32 0.36
C VAL A 166 -1.20 14.86 0.62
N ILE A 167 -2.26 14.56 1.36
CA ILE A 167 -2.64 13.18 1.68
C ILE A 167 -4.03 12.90 1.14
N GLY A 168 -4.17 11.82 0.38
CA GLY A 168 -5.45 11.46 -0.25
C GLY A 168 -5.81 10.00 -0.14
N ASN A 169 -7.13 9.74 -0.09
CA ASN A 169 -7.66 8.39 -0.17
C ASN A 169 -7.75 7.92 -1.61
N THR A 170 -7.38 6.69 -1.86
CA THR A 170 -7.41 6.04 -3.18
C THR A 170 -8.68 6.31 -3.96
N GLN A 171 -9.86 6.14 -3.34
CA GLN A 171 -11.14 6.31 -4.03
C GLN A 171 -11.37 7.75 -4.51
N THR A 172 -11.00 8.75 -3.70
CA THR A 172 -11.14 10.16 -4.08
C THR A 172 -10.09 10.55 -5.12
N LEU A 173 -8.84 10.10 -4.96
CA LEU A 173 -7.77 10.34 -5.92
C LEU A 173 -8.09 9.76 -7.30
N TYR A 174 -8.62 8.53 -7.36
CA TYR A 174 -9.03 7.89 -8.60
C TYR A 174 -10.08 8.71 -9.40
N ARG A 175 -11.03 9.31 -8.70
CA ARG A 175 -12.06 10.17 -9.33
C ARG A 175 -11.51 11.51 -9.81
N ASN A 176 -10.36 11.92 -9.29
CA ASN A 176 -9.76 13.22 -9.53
C ASN A 176 -8.37 13.13 -10.22
N ILE A 177 -8.09 12.05 -10.93
CA ILE A 177 -6.82 11.84 -11.65
C ILE A 177 -6.41 13.07 -12.49
N PRO A 178 -7.30 13.73 -13.27
CA PRO A 178 -6.91 14.90 -14.05
C PRO A 178 -6.30 16.04 -13.23
N ALA A 179 -6.77 16.24 -11.99
CA ALA A 179 -6.28 17.29 -11.11
C ALA A 179 -4.93 16.95 -10.44
N ILE A 180 -4.66 15.66 -10.23
CA ILE A 180 -3.47 15.23 -9.47
C ILE A 180 -2.30 14.76 -10.35
N ARG A 181 -2.53 14.51 -11.63
CA ARG A 181 -1.56 13.85 -12.52
C ARG A 181 -0.23 14.62 -12.69
N HIS A 182 -0.27 15.96 -12.67
CA HIS A 182 0.87 16.85 -12.84
C HIS A 182 1.16 17.71 -11.59
N ALA A 183 0.52 17.43 -10.46
CA ALA A 183 0.55 18.29 -9.29
C ALA A 183 1.65 17.92 -8.27
N PHE A 184 2.42 16.86 -8.51
CA PHE A 184 3.37 16.32 -7.54
C PHE A 184 4.67 15.89 -8.20
N GLY A 185 5.80 16.10 -7.50
CA GLY A 185 7.10 15.58 -7.86
C GLY A 185 7.43 14.25 -7.18
N THR A 186 6.78 13.96 -6.04
CA THR A 186 6.89 12.66 -5.33
C THR A 186 5.51 12.09 -5.04
N ILE A 187 5.35 10.79 -5.22
CA ILE A 187 4.18 10.03 -4.77
C ILE A 187 4.63 8.89 -3.84
N ILE A 188 4.07 8.84 -2.64
CA ILE A 188 4.27 7.77 -1.67
C ILE A 188 3.00 6.95 -1.60
N LEU A 189 3.12 5.65 -1.85
CA LEU A 189 2.00 4.72 -1.76
C LEU A 189 2.12 3.90 -0.49
N ASP A 190 1.26 4.18 0.48
CA ASP A 190 1.16 3.39 1.70
C ASP A 190 0.39 2.09 1.43
N GLU A 191 0.85 0.99 2.04
CA GLU A 191 0.37 -0.37 1.77
C GLU A 191 0.38 -0.69 0.26
N MET A 192 1.54 -0.47 -0.37
CA MET A 192 1.73 -0.59 -1.82
C MET A 192 1.32 -1.95 -2.40
N HIS A 193 1.18 -2.99 -1.58
CA HIS A 193 0.68 -4.28 -2.03
C HIS A 193 -0.74 -4.22 -2.62
N HIS A 194 -1.48 -3.12 -2.40
CA HIS A 194 -2.75 -2.84 -3.08
C HIS A 194 -2.60 -2.34 -4.52
N VAL A 195 -1.38 -2.00 -5.00
CA VAL A 195 -1.16 -1.44 -6.35
C VAL A 195 -1.62 -2.38 -7.47
N SER A 196 -1.70 -3.67 -7.22
CA SER A 196 -2.25 -4.65 -8.16
C SER A 196 -3.77 -4.54 -8.36
N SER A 197 -4.47 -3.70 -7.60
CA SER A 197 -5.88 -3.37 -7.86
C SER A 197 -5.99 -2.30 -8.95
N PRO A 198 -7.02 -2.35 -9.82
CA PRO A 198 -7.18 -1.41 -10.94
C PRO A 198 -7.20 0.07 -10.52
N THR A 199 -7.74 0.37 -9.33
CA THR A 199 -7.83 1.74 -8.82
C THR A 199 -6.46 2.30 -8.45
N PHE A 200 -5.65 1.53 -7.73
CA PHE A 200 -4.30 1.95 -7.35
C PHE A 200 -3.36 2.03 -8.55
N SER A 201 -3.35 0.99 -9.40
CA SER A 201 -2.51 1.00 -10.59
C SER A 201 -2.81 2.18 -11.50
N LYS A 202 -4.09 2.54 -11.66
CA LYS A 202 -4.49 3.69 -12.49
C LYS A 202 -3.99 5.02 -11.94
N ILE A 203 -4.00 5.22 -10.61
CA ILE A 203 -3.44 6.44 -9.99
C ILE A 203 -1.95 6.55 -10.28
N ILE A 204 -1.18 5.46 -10.06
CA ILE A 204 0.27 5.46 -10.27
C ILE A 204 0.64 5.60 -11.74
N ASP A 205 -0.02 4.86 -12.64
CA ASP A 205 0.20 4.93 -14.09
C ASP A 205 -0.17 6.28 -14.70
N SER A 206 -1.08 7.01 -14.09
CA SER A 206 -1.51 8.32 -14.59
C SER A 206 -0.70 9.48 -14.04
N ASN A 207 0.15 9.24 -13.02
CA ASN A 207 0.88 10.29 -12.33
C ASN A 207 2.29 10.50 -12.92
N TYR A 208 2.62 11.76 -13.18
CA TYR A 208 3.90 12.17 -13.78
C TYR A 208 5.01 12.43 -12.77
N ALA A 209 4.79 12.22 -11.47
CA ALA A 209 5.80 12.46 -10.44
C ALA A 209 7.14 11.78 -10.76
N ARG A 210 8.24 12.51 -10.52
CA ARG A 210 9.60 12.01 -10.71
C ARG A 210 9.89 10.80 -9.83
N TYR A 211 9.42 10.85 -8.56
CA TYR A 211 9.71 9.83 -7.58
C TYR A 211 8.45 9.06 -7.18
N LYS A 212 8.54 7.74 -7.18
CA LYS A 212 7.48 6.83 -6.75
C LYS A 212 8.03 5.91 -5.68
N ILE A 213 7.53 6.04 -4.46
CA ILE A 213 7.98 5.29 -3.28
C ILE A 213 6.85 4.41 -2.80
N GLY A 214 7.07 3.10 -2.77
CA GLY A 214 6.11 2.12 -2.24
C GLY A 214 6.48 1.67 -0.84
N LEU A 215 5.54 1.73 0.11
CA LEU A 215 5.72 1.25 1.48
C LEU A 215 4.85 0.02 1.71
N SER A 216 5.41 -1.06 2.25
CA SER A 216 4.63 -2.25 2.62
C SER A 216 5.29 -3.05 3.73
N GLY A 217 4.49 -3.75 4.53
CA GLY A 217 4.96 -4.77 5.47
C GLY A 217 5.19 -6.13 4.82
N THR A 218 4.57 -6.36 3.67
CA THR A 218 4.65 -7.63 2.92
C THR A 218 4.68 -7.33 1.42
N ILE A 219 5.71 -7.82 0.74
CA ILE A 219 5.77 -7.74 -0.74
C ILE A 219 5.05 -8.94 -1.34
N GLU A 220 5.28 -10.13 -0.79
CA GLU A 220 4.69 -11.35 -1.31
C GLU A 220 3.19 -11.40 -1.06
N ARG A 221 2.43 -11.57 -2.12
CA ARG A 221 0.97 -11.73 -2.08
C ARG A 221 0.59 -13.17 -2.35
N LYS A 222 -0.36 -13.68 -1.59
CA LYS A 222 -0.90 -15.04 -1.80
C LYS A 222 -1.51 -15.21 -3.19
N ASP A 223 -2.05 -14.12 -3.79
CA ASP A 223 -2.65 -14.14 -5.12
C ASP A 223 -1.62 -13.97 -6.28
N GLY A 224 -0.33 -13.96 -5.99
CA GLY A 224 0.76 -13.89 -6.98
C GLY A 224 0.92 -12.55 -7.70
N LYS A 225 0.04 -11.56 -7.46
CA LYS A 225 0.05 -10.28 -8.18
C LYS A 225 1.21 -9.34 -7.82
N HIS A 226 2.08 -9.75 -6.89
CA HIS A 226 3.28 -8.98 -6.54
C HIS A 226 4.29 -8.85 -7.68
N VAL A 227 4.19 -9.70 -8.70
CA VAL A 227 5.07 -9.66 -9.89
C VAL A 227 5.07 -8.31 -10.61
N VAL A 228 3.96 -7.54 -10.53
CA VAL A 228 3.84 -6.23 -11.17
C VAL A 228 4.39 -5.07 -10.32
N PHE A 229 4.88 -5.28 -9.12
CA PHE A 229 5.35 -4.17 -8.26
C PHE A 229 6.53 -3.42 -8.85
N ARG A 230 7.46 -4.14 -9.48
CA ARG A 230 8.60 -3.56 -10.18
C ARG A 230 8.20 -2.66 -11.34
N ASP A 231 7.06 -2.94 -11.95
CA ASP A 231 6.56 -2.14 -13.07
C ASP A 231 6.24 -0.70 -12.64
N TYR A 232 5.89 -0.48 -11.37
CA TYR A 232 5.53 0.84 -10.85
C TYR A 232 6.66 1.52 -10.08
N PHE A 233 7.46 0.76 -9.33
CA PHE A 233 8.44 1.30 -8.38
C PHE A 233 9.89 0.99 -8.74
N GLY A 234 10.14 0.25 -9.84
CA GLY A 234 11.49 -0.16 -10.22
C GLY A 234 12.04 -1.33 -9.41
N HIS A 235 13.36 -1.52 -9.49
CA HIS A 235 14.08 -2.66 -8.92
C HIS A 235 14.65 -2.41 -7.53
N ASN A 236 14.68 -1.16 -7.05
CA ASN A 236 15.24 -0.81 -5.75
C ASN A 236 14.30 -1.25 -4.63
N VAL A 237 14.62 -2.36 -3.99
CA VAL A 237 13.83 -2.94 -2.90
C VAL A 237 14.66 -2.99 -1.63
N PHE A 238 14.30 -2.18 -0.64
CA PHE A 238 14.93 -2.13 0.66
C PHE A 238 14.19 -3.03 1.64
N LYS A 239 14.92 -3.94 2.29
CA LYS A 239 14.39 -4.87 3.31
C LYS A 239 15.19 -4.70 4.60
N PRO A 240 14.91 -3.65 5.40
CA PRO A 240 15.64 -3.43 6.64
C PRO A 240 15.45 -4.59 7.61
N PRO A 241 16.40 -4.81 8.54
CA PRO A 241 16.33 -5.87 9.53
C PRO A 241 15.11 -5.72 10.46
N LYS A 242 14.71 -6.82 11.07
CA LYS A 242 13.63 -6.85 12.07
C LYS A 242 14.16 -6.36 13.42
N GLU A 243 14.23 -5.05 13.59
CA GLU A 243 14.56 -4.45 14.87
C GLU A 243 13.32 -4.37 15.77
N ASN A 244 13.52 -4.59 17.08
CA ASN A 244 12.46 -4.50 18.10
C ASN A 244 11.21 -5.37 17.79
N PHE A 245 11.42 -6.50 17.13
CA PHE A 245 10.35 -7.44 16.86
C PHE A 245 10.00 -8.22 18.12
N MET A 246 8.84 -7.94 18.71
CA MET A 246 8.27 -8.80 19.75
C MET A 246 7.63 -10.01 19.09
N MET A 247 8.14 -11.20 19.37
CA MET A 247 7.55 -12.44 18.92
C MET A 247 6.21 -12.64 19.65
N PRO A 248 5.07 -12.74 18.95
CA PRO A 248 3.80 -12.98 19.60
C PRO A 248 3.76 -14.41 20.17
N SER A 249 3.24 -14.54 21.38
CA SER A 249 2.87 -15.84 21.92
C SER A 249 1.45 -16.20 21.44
N VAL A 250 1.32 -17.32 20.72
CA VAL A 250 0.03 -17.76 20.20
C VAL A 250 -0.57 -18.82 21.10
N HIS A 251 -1.71 -18.50 21.72
CA HIS A 251 -2.48 -19.43 22.53
C HIS A 251 -3.72 -19.88 21.75
N VAL A 252 -3.85 -21.19 21.53
CA VAL A 252 -5.01 -21.78 20.84
C VAL A 252 -5.99 -22.28 21.90
N LEU A 253 -7.15 -21.61 21.99
CA LEU A 253 -8.26 -22.08 22.81
C LEU A 253 -9.13 -23.02 21.98
N ARG A 254 -9.32 -24.24 22.46
CA ARG A 254 -10.25 -25.21 21.86
C ARG A 254 -11.64 -25.00 22.49
N SER A 255 -12.66 -24.88 21.65
CA SER A 255 -14.06 -24.91 22.09
C SER A 255 -14.72 -26.21 21.66
N GLU A 256 -15.71 -26.64 22.43
CA GLU A 256 -16.54 -27.82 22.10
C GLU A 256 -17.76 -27.45 21.22
N ILE A 257 -17.83 -26.23 20.74
CA ILE A 257 -18.90 -25.72 19.90
C ILE A 257 -18.96 -26.56 18.62
N ARG A 258 -20.04 -27.31 18.45
CA ARG A 258 -20.22 -28.19 17.29
C ARG A 258 -21.10 -27.51 16.25
N PHE A 259 -20.56 -27.36 15.04
CA PHE A 259 -21.38 -27.02 13.89
C PHE A 259 -21.97 -28.28 13.28
N MET A 260 -23.28 -28.43 13.38
CA MET A 260 -24.04 -29.44 12.64
C MET A 260 -24.23 -29.01 11.17
N ASP A 261 -23.18 -28.62 10.48
CA ASP A 261 -23.26 -28.10 9.13
C ASP A 261 -22.57 -29.04 8.14
N GLY A 262 -23.32 -29.50 7.17
CA GLY A 262 -22.77 -30.24 6.04
C GLY A 262 -21.72 -29.40 5.30
N ALA A 263 -20.79 -30.05 4.60
CA ALA A 263 -19.65 -29.46 3.91
C ALA A 263 -19.97 -28.36 2.85
N ARG A 264 -21.26 -28.10 2.58
CA ARG A 264 -21.75 -27.22 1.50
C ARG A 264 -22.09 -25.79 1.90
N ILE A 265 -21.97 -25.40 3.19
CA ILE A 265 -22.31 -24.03 3.61
C ILE A 265 -21.16 -23.09 3.28
N PRO A 266 -21.43 -21.95 2.60
CA PRO A 266 -20.44 -20.93 2.30
C PRO A 266 -19.74 -20.42 3.56
N TRP A 267 -18.44 -20.14 3.48
CA TRP A 267 -17.61 -19.72 4.62
C TRP A 267 -18.22 -18.50 5.35
N ALA A 268 -18.70 -17.51 4.63
CA ALA A 268 -19.35 -16.31 5.21
C ALA A 268 -20.54 -16.67 6.12
N ASN A 269 -21.35 -17.66 5.72
CA ASN A 269 -22.50 -18.13 6.50
C ASN A 269 -22.06 -18.90 7.75
N ARG A 270 -20.96 -19.67 7.68
CA ARG A 270 -20.38 -20.34 8.86
C ARG A 270 -19.90 -19.32 9.87
N VAL A 271 -19.16 -18.28 9.42
CA VAL A 271 -18.70 -17.19 10.28
C VAL A 271 -19.87 -16.46 10.92
N THR A 272 -20.96 -16.19 10.17
CA THR A 272 -22.15 -15.55 10.71
C THR A 272 -22.87 -16.41 11.76
N LYS A 273 -22.97 -17.71 11.53
CA LYS A 273 -23.54 -18.64 12.52
C LYS A 273 -22.71 -18.67 13.81
N LEU A 274 -21.38 -18.76 13.69
CA LEU A 274 -20.49 -18.71 14.83
C LEU A 274 -20.62 -17.37 15.59
N ALA A 275 -20.68 -16.26 14.88
CA ALA A 275 -20.87 -14.94 15.46
C ALA A 275 -22.24 -14.77 16.18
N ASN A 276 -23.23 -15.61 15.86
CA ASN A 276 -24.54 -15.62 16.51
C ASN A 276 -24.63 -16.66 17.64
N ASP A 277 -23.62 -17.51 17.79
CA ASP A 277 -23.59 -18.52 18.85
C ASP A 277 -23.32 -17.87 20.22
N ASN A 278 -24.17 -18.14 21.18
CA ASN A 278 -24.08 -17.52 22.51
C ASN A 278 -22.92 -18.08 23.33
N GLU A 279 -22.62 -19.36 23.22
CA GLU A 279 -21.48 -19.99 23.90
C GLU A 279 -20.15 -19.43 23.37
N TYR A 280 -20.04 -19.25 22.06
CA TYR A 280 -18.87 -18.63 21.45
C TYR A 280 -18.69 -17.17 21.90
N ARG A 281 -19.75 -16.35 21.90
CA ARG A 281 -19.73 -14.97 22.39
C ARG A 281 -19.27 -14.91 23.84
N HIS A 282 -19.85 -15.76 24.69
CA HIS A 282 -19.50 -15.83 26.11
C HIS A 282 -18.03 -16.23 26.30
N THR A 283 -17.56 -17.25 25.60
CA THR A 283 -16.17 -17.71 25.66
C THR A 283 -15.18 -16.61 25.31
N ILE A 284 -15.43 -15.86 24.23
CA ILE A 284 -14.55 -14.76 23.80
C ILE A 284 -14.60 -13.60 24.80
N ALA A 285 -15.79 -13.20 25.27
CA ALA A 285 -15.95 -12.12 26.22
C ALA A 285 -15.27 -12.46 27.57
N MET A 286 -15.44 -13.67 28.07
CA MET A 286 -14.80 -14.10 29.32
C MET A 286 -13.30 -14.24 29.20
N ALA A 287 -12.79 -14.70 28.07
CA ALA A 287 -11.35 -14.71 27.81
C ALA A 287 -10.78 -13.28 27.78
N ALA A 288 -11.46 -12.36 27.11
CA ALA A 288 -11.05 -10.95 27.05
C ALA A 288 -11.04 -10.33 28.46
N ALA A 289 -12.10 -10.50 29.24
CA ALA A 289 -12.20 -10.00 30.60
C ALA A 289 -11.12 -10.60 31.52
N ALA A 290 -10.84 -11.90 31.41
CA ALA A 290 -9.82 -12.56 32.20
C ALA A 290 -8.39 -12.06 31.92
N TYR A 291 -8.08 -11.73 30.68
CA TYR A 291 -6.80 -11.09 30.35
C TYR A 291 -6.74 -9.63 30.77
N ALA A 292 -7.84 -8.89 30.61
CA ALA A 292 -7.93 -7.51 31.09
C ALA A 292 -7.72 -7.42 32.61
N ALA A 293 -8.32 -8.31 33.38
CA ALA A 293 -8.14 -8.43 34.84
C ALA A 293 -6.69 -8.69 35.26
N LYS A 294 -5.86 -9.25 34.35
CA LYS A 294 -4.41 -9.43 34.57
C LYS A 294 -3.59 -8.21 34.14
N GLY A 295 -4.22 -7.10 33.79
CA GLY A 295 -3.55 -5.86 33.36
C GLY A 295 -3.19 -5.82 31.86
N HIS A 296 -3.67 -6.75 31.03
CA HIS A 296 -3.45 -6.70 29.59
C HIS A 296 -4.43 -5.75 28.90
N VAL A 297 -3.95 -5.01 27.90
CA VAL A 297 -4.83 -4.35 26.92
C VAL A 297 -5.29 -5.40 25.92
N VAL A 298 -6.59 -5.65 25.85
CA VAL A 298 -7.17 -6.72 25.03
C VAL A 298 -7.89 -6.11 23.82
N LEU A 299 -7.60 -6.62 22.61
CA LEU A 299 -8.30 -6.26 21.38
C LEU A 299 -9.04 -7.47 20.82
N VAL A 300 -10.37 -7.39 20.74
CA VAL A 300 -11.21 -8.36 20.05
C VAL A 300 -11.53 -7.84 18.66
N VAL A 301 -11.21 -8.61 17.63
CA VAL A 301 -11.38 -8.19 16.22
C VAL A 301 -12.36 -9.12 15.51
N SER A 302 -13.34 -8.54 14.83
CA SER A 302 -14.29 -9.27 13.97
C SER A 302 -14.80 -8.36 12.86
N ASP A 303 -15.19 -8.95 11.73
CA ASP A 303 -15.92 -8.29 10.64
C ASP A 303 -17.45 -8.29 10.88
N ARG A 304 -17.90 -8.74 12.05
CA ARG A 304 -19.30 -8.81 12.47
C ARG A 304 -19.57 -7.85 13.62
N VAL A 305 -20.08 -6.66 13.30
CA VAL A 305 -20.36 -5.59 14.28
C VAL A 305 -21.28 -6.06 15.43
N HIS A 306 -22.34 -6.82 15.11
CA HIS A 306 -23.25 -7.35 16.14
C HIS A 306 -22.56 -8.32 17.11
N PHE A 307 -21.56 -9.08 16.65
CA PHE A 307 -20.76 -9.94 17.51
C PHE A 307 -19.91 -9.12 18.48
N LEU A 308 -19.21 -8.08 17.96
CA LEU A 308 -18.38 -7.21 18.81
C LEU A 308 -19.22 -6.50 19.88
N LYS A 309 -20.40 -5.99 19.52
CA LYS A 309 -21.33 -5.38 20.49
C LYS A 309 -21.74 -6.35 21.59
N ALA A 310 -22.17 -7.57 21.21
CA ALA A 310 -22.53 -8.59 22.18
C ALA A 310 -21.36 -9.02 23.07
N CYS A 311 -20.15 -9.15 22.54
CA CYS A 311 -18.96 -9.45 23.35
C CYS A 311 -18.62 -8.31 24.31
N ALA A 312 -18.75 -7.05 23.90
CA ALA A 312 -18.50 -5.91 24.77
C ALA A 312 -19.51 -5.84 25.93
N GLU A 313 -20.81 -6.05 25.66
CA GLU A 313 -21.85 -6.13 26.69
C GLU A 313 -21.56 -7.26 27.71
N LEU A 314 -21.11 -8.42 27.25
CA LEU A 314 -20.77 -9.55 28.12
C LEU A 314 -19.47 -9.37 28.90
N ALA A 315 -18.50 -8.61 28.36
CA ALA A 315 -17.20 -8.39 28.99
C ALA A 315 -17.23 -7.36 30.13
N GLY A 316 -18.26 -6.50 30.18
CA GLY A 316 -18.47 -5.52 31.26
C GLY A 316 -18.23 -4.07 30.85
N GLU A 317 -18.30 -3.15 31.82
CA GLU A 317 -18.29 -1.69 31.60
C GLU A 317 -16.98 -1.15 31.02
N ASP A 318 -15.86 -1.82 31.24
CA ASP A 318 -14.54 -1.42 30.71
C ASP A 318 -14.33 -1.78 29.23
N ALA A 319 -15.28 -2.48 28.61
CA ALA A 319 -15.21 -2.88 27.22
C ALA A 319 -15.83 -1.83 26.29
N ILE A 320 -15.04 -1.34 25.33
CA ILE A 320 -15.47 -0.33 24.35
C ILE A 320 -15.58 -1.00 22.97
N CYS A 321 -16.77 -0.91 22.34
CA CYS A 321 -16.98 -1.34 20.97
C CYS A 321 -16.74 -0.17 20.00
N ILE A 322 -15.71 -0.27 19.18
CA ILE A 322 -15.39 0.69 18.12
C ILE A 322 -15.86 0.11 16.78
N THR A 323 -16.79 0.78 16.09
CA THR A 323 -17.39 0.32 14.83
C THR A 323 -17.29 1.37 13.72
#